data_243f6b1d3d8c42d63e66faec10c9efb0
#
_entry.id   243f6b1d3d8c42d63e66faec10c9efb0
#
_cell.length_a   1.000
_cell.length_b   1.000
_cell.length_c   1.000
_cell.angle_alpha   90.00
_cell.angle_beta   90.00
_cell.angle_gamma   90.00
#
_symmetry.space_group_name_H-M   'P 1'
#
loop_
_entity.id
_entity.type
_entity.pdbx_description
1 polymer ?
#
loop_
_entity_poly.entity_id
_entity_poly.type
_entity_poly.pdbx_seq_one_letter_code
_entity_poly.pdbx_strand_id
1 'polypeptide(L)'
;TTGVLAVSLAGRLLALWPGWVLGVALQLQQATLWPAVAYAALLAAALVQLALCVVSRRLGWSVVLLAGVLAGGGFTGLRAAHFATQALDPALQGLDIEVSGQVAELPQRSADGWRFVFEVDHAQWLEQPVALPDRLQLGWYLRGAADSGLAPRAGERWRLTVRLRSPHGQANPHGFDRERWLWENGIAATG
;
A
#
# COMPACT_ATOMS: atom_id res chain seq x y z
N THR A 1 -31.33 37.11 -0.65
CA THR A 1 -30.94 36.33 -1.86
C THR A 1 -29.62 35.59 -1.69
N THR A 2 -28.71 36.04 -0.80
CA THR A 2 -27.40 35.38 -0.56
C THR A 2 -27.52 34.05 0.21
N GLY A 3 -28.46 33.88 1.09
CA GLY A 3 -28.65 32.69 1.92
C GLY A 3 -29.09 31.43 1.10
N VAL A 4 -29.95 31.61 0.12
CA VAL A 4 -30.47 30.51 -0.74
C VAL A 4 -29.37 29.98 -1.66
N LEU A 5 -28.46 30.82 -2.15
CA LEU A 5 -27.35 30.42 -2.99
C LEU A 5 -26.27 29.64 -2.18
N ALA A 6 -26.03 30.04 -0.93
CA ALA A 6 -25.09 29.34 -0.06
C ALA A 6 -25.56 27.93 0.31
N VAL A 7 -26.84 27.77 0.63
CA VAL A 7 -27.46 26.45 0.89
C VAL A 7 -27.40 25.57 -0.36
N SER A 8 -27.59 26.16 -1.56
CA SER A 8 -27.50 25.39 -2.81
C SER A 8 -26.06 24.91 -3.13
N LEU A 9 -25.04 25.68 -2.78
CA LEU A 9 -23.64 25.30 -3.00
C LEU A 9 -23.21 24.17 -2.08
N ALA A 10 -23.46 24.30 -0.78
CA ALA A 10 -23.17 23.26 0.20
C ALA A 10 -23.91 21.95 -0.10
N GLY A 11 -25.21 22.03 -0.48
CA GLY A 11 -25.99 20.86 -0.86
C GLY A 11 -25.45 20.16 -2.12
N ARG A 12 -24.89 20.90 -3.07
CA ARG A 12 -24.30 20.31 -4.29
C ARG A 12 -22.96 19.64 -4.00
N LEU A 13 -22.15 20.20 -3.09
CA LEU A 13 -20.89 19.61 -2.67
C LEU A 13 -21.09 18.26 -1.97
N LEU A 14 -22.24 18.00 -1.35
CA LEU A 14 -22.57 16.69 -0.79
C LEU A 14 -22.53 15.56 -1.84
N ALA A 15 -22.72 15.86 -3.13
CA ALA A 15 -22.61 14.88 -4.21
C ALA A 15 -21.18 14.36 -4.43
N LEU A 16 -20.14 15.03 -3.91
CA LEU A 16 -18.77 14.53 -3.94
C LEU A 16 -18.64 13.18 -3.23
N TRP A 17 -19.33 13.00 -2.09
CA TRP A 17 -19.21 11.79 -1.29
C TRP A 17 -19.71 10.52 -2.01
N PRO A 18 -20.95 10.47 -2.51
CA PRO A 18 -21.39 9.32 -3.29
C PRO A 18 -20.58 9.13 -4.57
N GLY A 19 -20.13 10.22 -5.22
CA GLY A 19 -19.20 10.13 -6.34
C GLY A 19 -17.88 9.48 -5.94
N TRP A 20 -17.27 9.91 -4.85
CA TRP A 20 -16.04 9.31 -4.32
C TRP A 20 -16.19 7.80 -4.04
N VAL A 21 -17.24 7.41 -3.32
CA VAL A 21 -17.52 6.00 -3.02
C VAL A 21 -17.70 5.19 -4.30
N LEU A 22 -18.44 5.73 -5.28
CA LEU A 22 -18.60 5.07 -6.58
C LEU A 22 -17.28 4.93 -7.33
N GLY A 23 -16.43 5.97 -7.31
CA GLY A 23 -15.09 5.93 -7.92
C GLY A 23 -14.18 4.87 -7.30
N VAL A 24 -14.18 4.77 -5.97
CA VAL A 24 -13.49 3.71 -5.25
C VAL A 24 -14.03 2.32 -5.62
N ALA A 25 -15.37 2.16 -5.63
CA ALA A 25 -15.99 0.89 -5.96
C ALA A 25 -15.68 0.42 -7.39
N LEU A 26 -15.67 1.33 -8.36
CA LEU A 26 -15.28 1.04 -9.75
C LEU A 26 -13.80 0.65 -9.84
N GLN A 27 -12.93 1.34 -9.11
CA GLN A 27 -11.50 1.03 -9.07
C GLN A 27 -11.22 -0.37 -8.50
N LEU A 28 -11.94 -0.78 -7.46
CA LEU A 28 -11.78 -2.09 -6.84
C LEU A 28 -12.23 -3.27 -7.74
N GLN A 29 -13.03 -3.00 -8.76
CA GLN A 29 -13.45 -4.01 -9.75
C GLN A 29 -12.48 -4.12 -10.93
N GLN A 30 -11.45 -3.30 -10.97
CA GLN A 30 -10.48 -3.29 -12.06
C GLN A 30 -9.58 -4.53 -12.00
N ALA A 31 -9.57 -5.33 -13.06
CA ALA A 31 -8.79 -6.57 -13.12
C ALA A 31 -7.27 -6.33 -13.22
N THR A 32 -6.86 -5.21 -13.85
CA THR A 32 -5.45 -4.83 -14.02
C THR A 32 -5.29 -3.36 -13.71
N LEU A 33 -4.21 -3.00 -13.01
CA LEU A 33 -3.90 -1.60 -12.72
C LEU A 33 -3.45 -0.86 -13.96
N TRP A 34 -3.92 0.36 -14.11
CA TRP A 34 -3.40 1.29 -15.11
C TRP A 34 -2.07 1.88 -14.67
N PRO A 35 -1.29 2.48 -15.60
CA PRO A 35 -0.10 3.23 -15.25
C PRO A 35 -0.45 4.39 -14.29
N ALA A 36 0.44 4.67 -13.33
CA ALA A 36 0.25 5.72 -12.33
C ALA A 36 -0.12 7.09 -12.95
N VAL A 37 0.43 7.40 -14.14
CA VAL A 37 0.14 8.62 -14.88
C VAL A 37 -1.34 8.76 -15.25
N ALA A 38 -2.02 7.65 -15.54
CA ALA A 38 -3.45 7.67 -15.86
C ALA A 38 -4.29 8.06 -14.62
N TYR A 39 -3.97 7.54 -13.46
CA TYR A 39 -4.62 7.90 -12.21
C TYR A 39 -4.34 9.34 -11.79
N ALA A 40 -3.11 9.81 -12.00
CA ALA A 40 -2.75 11.22 -11.80
C ALA A 40 -3.56 12.14 -12.71
N ALA A 41 -3.79 11.74 -13.97
CA ALA A 41 -4.62 12.49 -14.91
C ALA A 41 -6.10 12.54 -14.46
N LEU A 42 -6.65 11.47 -13.89
CA LEU A 42 -8.00 11.49 -13.30
C LEU A 42 -8.11 12.49 -12.14
N LEU A 43 -7.11 12.53 -11.27
CA LEU A 43 -7.05 13.50 -10.15
C LEU A 43 -6.95 14.94 -10.67
N ALA A 44 -6.09 15.18 -11.66
CA ALA A 44 -5.95 16.49 -12.29
C ALA A 44 -7.27 16.92 -12.95
N ALA A 45 -7.94 16.03 -13.67
CA ALA A 45 -9.25 16.30 -14.27
C ALA A 45 -10.32 16.64 -13.24
N ALA A 46 -10.36 15.92 -12.11
CA ALA A 46 -11.25 16.21 -10.98
C ALA A 46 -11.01 17.61 -10.43
N LEU A 47 -9.75 17.99 -10.21
CA LEU A 47 -9.36 19.31 -9.69
C LEU A 47 -9.73 20.43 -10.66
N VAL A 48 -9.41 20.29 -11.96
CA VAL A 48 -9.77 21.26 -12.99
C VAL A 48 -11.29 21.42 -13.06
N GLN A 49 -12.02 20.32 -13.04
CA GLN A 49 -13.48 20.34 -13.07
C GLN A 49 -14.07 21.07 -11.86
N LEU A 50 -13.56 20.83 -10.65
CA LEU A 50 -13.98 21.54 -9.45
C LEU A 50 -13.62 23.04 -9.51
N ALA A 51 -12.44 23.39 -9.99
CA ALA A 51 -12.02 24.77 -10.17
C ALA A 51 -12.94 25.52 -11.15
N LEU A 52 -13.23 24.92 -12.30
CA LEU A 52 -14.17 25.47 -13.29
C LEU A 52 -15.57 25.64 -12.70
N CYS A 53 -16.01 24.69 -11.87
CA CYS A 53 -17.26 24.77 -11.16
C CYS A 53 -17.34 25.98 -10.23
N VAL A 54 -16.29 26.25 -9.46
CA VAL A 54 -16.20 27.40 -8.56
C VAL A 54 -16.23 28.71 -9.33
N VAL A 55 -15.47 28.82 -10.41
CA VAL A 55 -15.35 30.03 -11.22
C VAL A 55 -16.65 30.32 -11.99
N SER A 56 -17.26 29.32 -12.62
CA SER A 56 -18.45 29.51 -13.45
C SER A 56 -19.76 29.67 -12.66
N ARG A 57 -19.74 29.35 -11.34
CA ARG A 57 -20.93 29.32 -10.47
C ARG A 57 -22.08 28.44 -11.00
N ARG A 58 -21.85 27.68 -12.07
CA ARG A 58 -22.84 26.79 -12.71
C ARG A 58 -22.55 25.35 -12.34
N LEU A 59 -22.64 25.01 -11.04
CA LEU A 59 -22.46 23.63 -10.59
C LEU A 59 -23.73 22.83 -10.85
N GLY A 60 -23.70 21.99 -11.89
CA GLY A 60 -24.63 20.88 -12.00
C GLY A 60 -24.29 19.78 -11.00
N TRP A 61 -25.28 19.14 -10.41
CA TRP A 61 -25.13 18.05 -9.47
C TRP A 61 -24.31 16.87 -10.06
N SER A 62 -24.55 16.56 -11.32
CA SER A 62 -23.84 15.54 -12.10
C SER A 62 -22.36 15.82 -12.26
N VAL A 63 -22.00 17.10 -12.41
CA VAL A 63 -20.58 17.52 -12.57
C VAL A 63 -19.82 17.31 -11.27
N VAL A 64 -20.41 17.64 -10.13
CA VAL A 64 -19.79 17.43 -8.80
C VAL A 64 -19.68 15.94 -8.49
N LEU A 65 -20.71 15.16 -8.80
CA LEU A 65 -20.68 13.71 -8.64
C LEU A 65 -19.56 13.09 -9.49
N LEU A 66 -19.44 13.49 -10.77
CA LEU A 66 -18.38 13.00 -11.65
C LEU A 66 -16.98 13.38 -11.13
N ALA A 67 -16.80 14.58 -10.59
CA ALA A 67 -15.55 14.98 -9.96
C ALA A 67 -15.21 14.06 -8.77
N GLY A 68 -16.22 13.69 -7.98
CA GLY A 68 -16.05 12.70 -6.91
C GLY A 68 -15.62 11.34 -7.43
N VAL A 69 -16.23 10.84 -8.51
CA VAL A 69 -15.85 9.56 -9.14
C VAL A 69 -14.41 9.57 -9.62
N LEU A 70 -14.02 10.63 -10.33
CA LEU A 70 -12.65 10.78 -10.83
C LEU A 70 -11.64 10.87 -9.69
N ALA A 71 -11.97 11.61 -8.63
CA ALA A 71 -11.09 11.76 -7.46
C ALA A 71 -10.97 10.46 -6.69
N GLY A 72 -12.06 9.76 -6.40
CA GLY A 72 -12.06 8.49 -5.68
C GLY A 72 -11.33 7.39 -6.43
N GLY A 73 -11.61 7.20 -7.73
CA GLY A 73 -10.93 6.23 -8.57
C GLY A 73 -9.44 6.58 -8.78
N GLY A 74 -9.13 7.85 -9.06
CA GLY A 74 -7.77 8.32 -9.26
C GLY A 74 -6.90 8.15 -8.00
N PHE A 75 -7.41 8.53 -6.82
CA PHE A 75 -6.68 8.42 -5.56
C PHE A 75 -6.42 6.96 -5.18
N THR A 76 -7.46 6.12 -5.25
CA THR A 76 -7.35 4.69 -4.90
C THR A 76 -6.44 3.95 -5.87
N GLY A 77 -6.57 4.23 -7.18
CA GLY A 77 -5.74 3.64 -8.21
C GLY A 77 -4.27 4.07 -8.12
N LEU A 78 -4.00 5.35 -7.81
CA LEU A 78 -2.64 5.84 -7.62
C LEU A 78 -1.96 5.18 -6.42
N ARG A 79 -2.68 5.02 -5.31
CA ARG A 79 -2.18 4.27 -4.14
C ARG A 79 -1.89 2.81 -4.47
N ALA A 80 -2.79 2.15 -5.20
CA ALA A 80 -2.61 0.77 -5.62
C ALA A 80 -1.40 0.62 -6.57
N ALA A 81 -1.25 1.52 -7.54
CA ALA A 81 -0.11 1.54 -8.45
C ALA A 81 1.21 1.78 -7.70
N HIS A 82 1.23 2.71 -6.74
CA HIS A 82 2.41 2.94 -5.91
C HIS A 82 2.78 1.71 -5.08
N PHE A 83 1.81 1.05 -4.46
CA PHE A 83 2.06 -0.19 -3.72
C PHE A 83 2.57 -1.30 -4.63
N ALA A 84 2.04 -1.42 -5.85
CA ALA A 84 2.49 -2.42 -6.81
C ALA A 84 3.96 -2.23 -7.23
N THR A 85 4.49 -0.99 -7.22
CA THR A 85 5.92 -0.75 -7.50
C THR A 85 6.84 -1.20 -6.36
N GLN A 86 6.30 -1.38 -5.16
CA GLN A 86 7.03 -1.90 -4.00
C GLN A 86 6.90 -3.42 -3.86
N ALA A 87 6.18 -4.10 -4.75
CA ALA A 87 6.05 -5.55 -4.72
C ALA A 87 7.41 -6.24 -4.98
N LEU A 88 7.62 -7.39 -4.33
CA LEU A 88 8.78 -8.23 -4.62
C LEU A 88 8.76 -8.71 -6.07
N ASP A 89 9.87 -8.52 -6.80
CA ASP A 89 10.01 -9.05 -8.15
C ASP A 89 9.82 -10.59 -8.12
N PRO A 90 8.91 -11.15 -8.92
CA PRO A 90 8.72 -12.59 -9.02
C PRO A 90 10.01 -13.36 -9.32
N ALA A 91 10.95 -12.77 -10.05
CA ALA A 91 12.24 -13.38 -10.38
C ALA A 91 13.15 -13.57 -9.13
N LEU A 92 12.95 -12.78 -8.08
CA LEU A 92 13.72 -12.85 -6.83
C LEU A 92 13.10 -13.78 -5.78
N GLN A 93 11.90 -14.31 -6.04
CA GLN A 93 11.24 -15.19 -5.09
C GLN A 93 11.97 -16.52 -4.91
N GLY A 94 12.17 -16.90 -3.66
CA GLY A 94 12.80 -18.18 -3.30
C GLY A 94 14.31 -18.21 -3.48
N LEU A 95 14.94 -17.11 -3.92
CA LEU A 95 16.39 -16.98 -3.99
C LEU A 95 16.98 -16.60 -2.62
N ASP A 96 18.22 -17.00 -2.39
CA ASP A 96 18.98 -16.58 -1.21
C ASP A 96 19.58 -15.19 -1.49
N ILE A 97 19.01 -14.17 -0.88
CA ILE A 97 19.36 -12.77 -1.07
C ILE A 97 20.01 -12.25 0.21
N GLU A 98 21.16 -11.59 0.08
CA GLU A 98 21.80 -10.91 1.19
C GLU A 98 21.17 -9.52 1.36
N VAL A 99 20.69 -9.25 2.58
CA VAL A 99 20.08 -7.97 2.95
C VAL A 99 20.81 -7.37 4.15
N SER A 100 21.01 -6.06 4.13
CA SER A 100 21.47 -5.31 5.29
C SER A 100 20.48 -4.20 5.60
N GLY A 101 20.26 -3.96 6.90
CA GLY A 101 19.25 -3.02 7.33
C GLY A 101 19.04 -3.06 8.84
N GLN A 102 17.89 -2.63 9.29
CA GLN A 102 17.55 -2.46 10.69
C GLN A 102 16.28 -3.21 11.07
N VAL A 103 16.25 -3.75 12.29
CA VAL A 103 15.04 -4.28 12.92
C VAL A 103 14.13 -3.11 13.30
N ALA A 104 13.03 -2.91 12.58
CA ALA A 104 12.19 -1.72 12.69
C ALA A 104 11.23 -1.74 13.88
N GLU A 105 10.74 -2.92 14.24
CA GLU A 105 9.72 -3.09 15.29
C GLU A 105 10.19 -4.09 16.35
N LEU A 106 9.47 -4.11 17.50
CA LEU A 106 9.74 -5.09 18.56
C LEU A 106 9.53 -6.52 18.04
N PRO A 107 10.59 -7.36 18.05
CA PRO A 107 10.47 -8.74 17.63
C PRO A 107 9.49 -9.53 18.51
N GLN A 108 8.67 -10.32 17.86
CA GLN A 108 7.71 -11.20 18.53
C GLN A 108 8.30 -12.60 18.65
N ARG A 109 8.36 -13.11 19.86
CA ARG A 109 8.77 -14.50 20.12
C ARG A 109 7.57 -15.43 19.87
N SER A 110 7.80 -16.48 19.10
CA SER A 110 6.86 -17.59 18.89
C SER A 110 7.50 -18.90 19.39
N ALA A 111 6.72 -19.98 19.40
CA ALA A 111 7.23 -21.31 19.77
C ALA A 111 8.41 -21.77 18.90
N ASP A 112 8.40 -21.36 17.62
CA ASP A 112 9.36 -21.82 16.61
C ASP A 112 10.51 -20.83 16.38
N GLY A 113 10.54 -19.67 17.07
CA GLY A 113 11.57 -18.67 16.89
C GLY A 113 11.10 -17.22 17.04
N TRP A 114 11.67 -16.34 16.25
CA TRP A 114 11.38 -14.91 16.27
C TRP A 114 10.74 -14.46 14.97
N ARG A 115 9.81 -13.52 15.05
CA ARG A 115 9.21 -12.81 13.92
C ARG A 115 9.39 -11.32 14.13
N PHE A 116 9.90 -10.62 13.10
CA PHE A 116 10.18 -9.19 13.19
C PHE A 116 10.05 -8.51 11.83
N VAL A 117 9.83 -7.19 11.86
CA VAL A 117 9.85 -6.33 10.67
C VAL A 117 11.27 -5.80 10.50
N PHE A 118 11.77 -5.90 9.28
CA PHE A 118 13.11 -5.49 8.90
C PHE A 118 13.04 -4.42 7.82
N GLU A 119 13.64 -3.26 8.05
CA GLU A 119 13.83 -2.20 7.06
C GLU A 119 15.13 -2.42 6.32
N VAL A 120 15.04 -2.50 4.98
CA VAL A 120 16.17 -2.81 4.10
C VAL A 120 16.86 -1.53 3.67
N ASP A 121 18.14 -1.42 3.97
CA ASP A 121 18.99 -0.34 3.44
C ASP A 121 19.63 -0.74 2.10
N HIS A 122 20.11 -2.00 2.01
CA HIS A 122 20.79 -2.55 0.84
C HIS A 122 20.43 -4.02 0.68
N ALA A 123 20.31 -4.43 -0.58
CA ALA A 123 20.12 -5.83 -0.93
C ALA A 123 20.99 -6.21 -2.12
N GLN A 124 21.54 -7.43 -2.09
CA GLN A 124 22.35 -7.96 -3.18
C GLN A 124 22.09 -9.45 -3.40
N TRP A 125 22.12 -9.84 -4.66
CA TRP A 125 22.07 -11.23 -5.10
C TRP A 125 23.25 -11.49 -6.01
N LEU A 126 24.08 -12.51 -5.68
CA LEU A 126 25.33 -12.80 -6.39
C LEU A 126 26.23 -11.56 -6.58
N GLU A 127 26.38 -10.77 -5.52
CA GLU A 127 27.16 -9.51 -5.51
C GLU A 127 26.58 -8.40 -6.41
N GLN A 128 25.43 -8.60 -7.02
CA GLN A 128 24.73 -7.59 -7.80
C GLN A 128 23.65 -6.91 -6.95
N PRO A 129 23.56 -5.57 -6.94
CA PRO A 129 22.51 -4.87 -6.23
C PRO A 129 21.13 -5.21 -6.83
N VAL A 130 20.18 -5.53 -5.98
CA VAL A 130 18.78 -5.81 -6.36
C VAL A 130 17.83 -4.90 -5.62
N ALA A 131 16.73 -4.54 -6.28
CA ALA A 131 15.68 -3.76 -5.65
C ALA A 131 14.76 -4.71 -4.85
N LEU A 132 14.59 -4.43 -3.58
CA LEU A 132 13.64 -5.11 -2.70
C LEU A 132 12.65 -4.10 -2.11
N PRO A 133 11.49 -4.58 -1.62
CA PRO A 133 10.64 -3.78 -0.77
C PRO A 133 11.37 -3.21 0.44
N ASP A 134 11.04 -1.97 0.82
CA ASP A 134 11.68 -1.29 1.94
C ASP A 134 11.46 -2.02 3.27
N ARG A 135 10.29 -2.69 3.43
CA ARG A 135 9.91 -3.39 4.66
C ARG A 135 9.60 -4.86 4.38
N LEU A 136 10.27 -5.73 5.14
CA LEU A 136 10.13 -7.18 5.07
C LEU A 136 9.63 -7.72 6.41
N GLN A 137 8.76 -8.73 6.39
CA GLN A 137 8.47 -9.53 7.58
C GLN A 137 9.33 -10.79 7.56
N LEU A 138 10.28 -10.89 8.48
CA LEU A 138 11.21 -12.02 8.58
C LEU A 138 10.85 -12.94 9.73
N GLY A 139 11.01 -14.24 9.50
CA GLY A 139 10.92 -15.30 10.49
C GLY A 139 12.28 -15.92 10.73
N TRP A 140 12.79 -15.85 11.96
CA TRP A 140 13.99 -16.55 12.36
C TRP A 140 13.62 -17.81 13.12
N TYR A 141 13.75 -18.95 12.45
CA TYR A 141 13.40 -20.24 13.01
C TYR A 141 14.60 -20.86 13.76
N LEU A 142 14.40 -21.18 15.04
CA LEU A 142 15.39 -21.86 15.84
C LEU A 142 15.31 -23.37 15.52
N ARG A 143 16.31 -23.89 14.82
CA ARG A 143 16.44 -25.33 14.55
C ARG A 143 17.30 -25.98 15.62
N GLY A 144 16.66 -26.68 16.57
CA GLY A 144 17.34 -27.51 17.59
C GLY A 144 17.77 -26.74 18.85
N ALA A 145 18.47 -27.45 19.74
CA ALA A 145 18.87 -26.98 21.08
C ALA A 145 19.97 -25.88 21.09
N ALA A 146 20.41 -25.41 19.94
CA ALA A 146 21.33 -24.29 19.82
C ALA A 146 20.54 -22.97 19.84
N ASP A 147 19.94 -22.65 20.99
CA ASP A 147 19.60 -21.27 21.31
C ASP A 147 20.94 -20.52 21.40
N SER A 148 21.34 -19.88 20.30
CA SER A 148 22.59 -19.11 20.21
C SER A 148 22.60 -17.90 21.13
N GLY A 149 21.56 -17.72 21.96
CA GLY A 149 21.37 -16.54 22.80
C GLY A 149 21.16 -15.25 22.02
N LEU A 150 21.19 -15.33 20.69
CA LEU A 150 20.96 -14.21 19.79
C LEU A 150 19.47 -13.99 19.61
N ALA A 151 18.95 -12.94 20.20
CA ALA A 151 17.59 -12.47 19.98
C ALA A 151 17.66 -11.13 19.24
N PRO A 152 16.95 -10.97 18.13
CA PRO A 152 16.89 -9.68 17.45
C PRO A 152 16.26 -8.64 18.37
N ARG A 153 16.79 -7.42 18.37
CA ARG A 153 16.24 -6.30 19.15
C ARG A 153 15.88 -5.15 18.21
N ALA A 154 14.83 -4.44 18.54
CA ALA A 154 14.45 -3.25 17.79
C ALA A 154 15.61 -2.23 17.75
N GLY A 155 15.86 -1.67 16.59
CA GLY A 155 16.96 -0.72 16.36
C GLY A 155 18.30 -1.36 16.01
N GLU A 156 18.48 -2.66 16.15
CA GLU A 156 19.74 -3.31 15.76
C GLU A 156 19.88 -3.40 14.24
N ARG A 157 21.11 -3.21 13.78
CA ARG A 157 21.47 -3.37 12.37
C ARG A 157 22.06 -4.75 12.14
N TRP A 158 21.52 -5.42 11.13
CA TRP A 158 21.88 -6.79 10.80
C TRP A 158 22.20 -6.95 9.32
N ARG A 159 23.02 -7.94 9.01
CA ARG A 159 23.21 -8.48 7.67
C ARG A 159 22.72 -9.93 7.67
N LEU A 160 21.77 -10.24 6.85
CA LEU A 160 21.07 -11.52 6.83
C LEU A 160 21.02 -12.06 5.41
N THR A 161 21.10 -13.38 5.27
CA THR A 161 20.70 -14.05 4.03
C THR A 161 19.27 -14.53 4.20
N VAL A 162 18.38 -14.05 3.33
CA VAL A 162 16.95 -14.29 3.42
C VAL A 162 16.42 -14.90 2.13
N ARG A 163 15.37 -15.72 2.27
CA ARG A 163 14.63 -16.26 1.13
C ARG A 163 13.22 -15.70 1.16
N LEU A 164 12.93 -14.82 0.21
CA LEU A 164 11.72 -14.02 0.22
C LEU A 164 10.61 -14.63 -0.65
N ARG A 165 9.38 -14.34 -0.27
CA ARG A 165 8.16 -14.65 -1.01
C ARG A 165 7.21 -13.47 -0.97
N SER A 166 6.44 -13.28 -2.03
CA SER A 166 5.32 -12.33 -1.98
C SER A 166 4.32 -12.75 -0.90
N PRO A 167 3.70 -11.80 -0.20
CA PRO A 167 2.67 -12.11 0.77
C PRO A 167 1.49 -12.80 0.06
N HIS A 168 1.15 -14.00 0.51
CA HIS A 168 -0.08 -14.68 0.13
C HIS A 168 -0.91 -14.89 1.38
N GLY A 169 -2.08 -14.29 1.41
CA GLY A 169 -3.06 -14.49 2.47
C GLY A 169 -3.98 -15.66 2.16
N GLN A 170 -4.37 -16.41 3.19
CA GLN A 170 -5.55 -17.26 3.11
C GLN A 170 -6.75 -16.40 3.49
N ALA A 171 -7.65 -16.16 2.55
CA ALA A 171 -8.92 -15.50 2.82
C ALA A 171 -9.81 -16.43 3.66
N ASN A 172 -9.73 -16.31 4.97
CA ASN A 172 -10.66 -17.00 5.85
C ASN A 172 -11.90 -16.13 6.08
N PRO A 173 -13.08 -16.55 5.67
CA PRO A 173 -14.32 -15.83 6.01
C PRO A 173 -14.40 -15.64 7.52
N HIS A 174 -14.56 -14.40 7.99
CA HIS A 174 -14.59 -14.02 9.41
C HIS A 174 -13.29 -14.22 10.22
N GLY A 175 -12.17 -14.54 9.56
CA GLY A 175 -10.84 -14.66 10.19
C GLY A 175 -9.99 -13.39 10.03
N PHE A 176 -8.81 -13.42 10.67
CA PHE A 176 -7.80 -12.38 10.50
C PHE A 176 -7.24 -12.41 9.06
N ASP A 177 -7.40 -11.30 8.33
CA ASP A 177 -6.83 -11.11 7.01
C ASP A 177 -5.38 -10.63 7.11
N ARG A 178 -4.46 -11.62 7.05
CA ARG A 178 -3.03 -11.36 7.16
C ARG A 178 -2.48 -10.55 5.99
N GLU A 179 -2.99 -10.79 4.78
CA GLU A 179 -2.51 -10.09 3.59
C GLU A 179 -2.86 -8.60 3.66
N ARG A 180 -4.10 -8.30 4.06
CA ARG A 180 -4.52 -6.93 4.31
C ARG A 180 -3.69 -6.27 5.40
N TRP A 181 -3.41 -6.97 6.51
CA TRP A 181 -2.59 -6.44 7.59
C TRP A 181 -1.15 -6.12 7.11
N LEU A 182 -0.53 -7.02 6.35
CA LEU A 182 0.79 -6.78 5.75
C LEU A 182 0.77 -5.56 4.84
N TRP A 183 -0.26 -5.45 4.00
CA TRP A 183 -0.45 -4.32 3.11
C TRP A 183 -0.62 -2.99 3.88
N GLU A 184 -1.45 -2.97 4.92
CA GLU A 184 -1.66 -1.78 5.77
C GLU A 184 -0.37 -1.32 6.48
N ASN A 185 0.54 -2.25 6.79
CA ASN A 185 1.84 -1.97 7.42
C ASN A 185 2.98 -1.75 6.41
N GLY A 186 2.69 -1.71 5.11
CA GLY A 186 3.66 -1.48 4.05
C GLY A 186 4.66 -2.63 3.86
N ILE A 187 4.31 -3.85 4.29
CA ILE A 187 5.14 -5.04 4.18
C ILE A 187 4.81 -5.76 2.87
N ALA A 188 5.73 -5.74 1.92
CA ALA A 188 5.50 -6.28 0.58
C ALA A 188 6.23 -7.60 0.30
N ALA A 189 6.99 -8.13 1.28
CA ALA A 189 7.57 -9.46 1.21
C ALA A 189 7.71 -10.11 2.60
N THR A 190 7.69 -11.45 2.61
CA THR A 190 7.87 -12.27 3.82
C THR A 190 8.94 -13.31 3.59
N GLY A 191 9.71 -13.66 4.64
CA GLY A 191 10.81 -14.64 4.53
C GLY A 191 11.21 -15.28 5.85
#